data_51bf2b0b0ac6609a91da3ddaaaf1310c
#
_entry.id   51bf2b0b0ac6609a91da3ddaaaf1310c
#
_cell.length_a   1.000
_cell.length_b   1.000
_cell.length_c   1.000
_cell.angle_alpha   90.00
_cell.angle_beta   90.00
_cell.angle_gamma   90.00
#
_symmetry.space_group_name_H-M   'P 1'
#
loop_
_entity.id
_entity.type
_entity.pdbx_description
1 polymer ?
#
loop_
_entity_poly.entity_id
_entity_poly.type
_entity_poly.pdbx_seq_one_letter_code
_entity_poly.pdbx_strand_id
1 'polypeptide(L)'
;EEKDFSFIYIGDVQDSLGGITRQFLRKTLAHNPDASFLVCGGDLIEQPNHAYWNEAFQSMDSIRQTLPILTVTGNHDYLKGIIAELERRFSLTHSYYLDSMEGVNQVFTIRYTDMQLFCLDSNREFFHLYTQRNWLERKLEASKAKWKVVVLHHPLYSIRGKGNNL
;
A
#
# COMPACT_ATOMS: atom_id res chain seq x y z
N GLU A 1 1.87 3.22 -28.31
CA GLU A 1 2.51 4.43 -27.76
C GLU A 1 2.58 4.27 -26.23
N GLU A 2 3.80 4.33 -25.67
CA GLU A 2 4.00 4.41 -24.23
C GLU A 2 3.40 5.74 -23.76
N LYS A 3 2.36 5.68 -22.94
CA LYS A 3 1.73 6.87 -22.39
C LYS A 3 2.41 7.19 -21.07
N ASP A 4 2.99 8.37 -20.96
CA ASP A 4 3.49 8.88 -19.69
C ASP A 4 2.37 8.91 -18.66
N PHE A 5 2.67 8.53 -17.42
CA PHE A 5 1.75 8.57 -16.30
C PHE A 5 2.45 9.03 -15.03
N SER A 6 1.67 9.48 -14.08
CA SER A 6 2.15 9.81 -12.73
C SER A 6 1.28 9.11 -11.68
N PHE A 7 1.82 8.94 -10.49
CA PHE A 7 1.08 8.46 -9.34
C PHE A 7 1.50 9.21 -8.07
N ILE A 8 0.63 9.19 -7.06
CA ILE A 8 0.88 9.82 -5.77
C ILE A 8 1.30 8.74 -4.80
N TYR A 9 2.33 9.01 -4.00
CA TYR A 9 2.74 8.14 -2.89
C TYR A 9 2.57 8.88 -1.57
N ILE A 10 1.95 8.21 -0.59
CA ILE A 10 1.79 8.68 0.80
C ILE A 10 2.10 7.53 1.76
N GLY A 11 2.37 7.84 3.02
CA GLY A 11 2.51 6.88 4.11
C GLY A 11 2.38 7.56 5.45
N ASP A 12 2.15 6.80 6.53
CA ASP A 12 2.09 7.31 7.91
C ASP A 12 1.11 8.49 8.07
N VAL A 13 -0.11 8.31 7.57
CA VAL A 13 -1.14 9.36 7.54
C VAL A 13 -2.15 9.27 8.70
N GLN A 14 -1.97 8.32 9.60
CA GLN A 14 -2.91 7.94 10.66
C GLN A 14 -3.25 9.06 11.63
N ASP A 15 -2.30 9.96 11.95
CA ASP A 15 -2.44 10.93 13.03
C ASP A 15 -3.46 12.05 12.78
N SER A 16 -3.91 12.25 11.56
CA SER A 16 -4.69 13.43 11.22
C SER A 16 -5.60 13.24 10.01
N LEU A 17 -6.15 12.04 9.85
CA LEU A 17 -6.96 11.67 8.68
C LEU A 17 -8.14 12.61 8.44
N GLY A 18 -8.92 12.93 9.47
CA GLY A 18 -10.06 13.84 9.38
C GLY A 18 -9.70 15.32 9.26
N GLY A 19 -8.44 15.67 9.52
CA GLY A 19 -7.93 17.06 9.60
C GLY A 19 -6.92 17.40 8.51
N ILE A 20 -5.65 17.51 8.93
CA ILE A 20 -4.53 17.99 8.07
C ILE A 20 -4.30 17.05 6.89
N THR A 21 -4.35 15.74 7.11
CA THR A 21 -4.14 14.74 6.04
C THR A 21 -5.19 14.88 4.95
N ARG A 22 -6.46 15.05 5.29
CA ARG A 22 -7.54 15.28 4.31
C ARG A 22 -7.32 16.54 3.48
N GLN A 23 -6.89 17.64 4.13
CA GLN A 23 -6.58 18.89 3.43
C GLN A 23 -5.37 18.73 2.50
N PHE A 24 -4.33 18.06 2.99
CA PHE A 24 -3.12 17.78 2.23
C PHE A 24 -3.44 16.95 0.99
N LEU A 25 -4.17 15.85 1.14
CA LEU A 25 -4.57 14.99 0.04
C LEU A 25 -5.37 15.74 -1.02
N ARG A 26 -6.32 16.58 -0.62
CA ARG A 26 -7.10 17.42 -1.56
C ARG A 26 -6.20 18.38 -2.34
N LYS A 27 -5.26 19.04 -1.67
CA LYS A 27 -4.29 19.92 -2.33
C LYS A 27 -3.38 19.15 -3.28
N THR A 28 -2.88 17.99 -2.86
CA THR A 28 -2.01 17.14 -3.68
C THR A 28 -2.73 16.72 -4.96
N LEU A 29 -3.98 16.30 -4.87
CA LEU A 29 -4.78 15.94 -6.05
C LEU A 29 -5.06 17.14 -6.96
N ALA A 30 -5.37 18.29 -6.39
CA ALA A 30 -5.59 19.51 -7.18
C ALA A 30 -4.34 19.94 -7.97
N HIS A 31 -3.13 19.67 -7.43
CA HIS A 31 -1.87 19.94 -8.12
C HIS A 31 -1.41 18.81 -9.06
N ASN A 32 -2.03 17.63 -8.96
CA ASN A 32 -1.69 16.46 -9.77
C ASN A 32 -2.97 15.83 -10.35
N PRO A 33 -3.74 16.57 -11.17
CA PRO A 33 -5.04 16.10 -11.68
C PRO A 33 -4.91 14.88 -12.60
N ASP A 34 -3.74 14.69 -13.20
CA ASP A 34 -3.45 13.60 -14.15
C ASP A 34 -2.86 12.35 -13.47
N ALA A 35 -2.81 12.32 -12.13
CA ALA A 35 -2.34 11.14 -11.41
C ALA A 35 -3.26 9.94 -11.70
N SER A 36 -2.65 8.81 -12.06
CA SER A 36 -3.36 7.60 -12.46
C SER A 36 -3.87 6.78 -11.28
N PHE A 37 -3.16 6.83 -10.14
CA PHE A 37 -3.50 6.12 -8.89
C PHE A 37 -2.72 6.70 -7.71
N LEU A 38 -3.13 6.28 -6.51
CA LEU A 38 -2.46 6.61 -5.26
C LEU A 38 -1.95 5.32 -4.61
N VAL A 39 -0.72 5.37 -4.10
CA VAL A 39 -0.11 4.29 -3.32
C VAL A 39 0.04 4.77 -1.87
N CYS A 40 -0.50 4.01 -0.92
CA CYS A 40 -0.29 4.21 0.51
C CYS A 40 0.73 3.19 1.03
N GLY A 41 1.83 3.69 1.60
CA GLY A 41 2.93 2.91 2.15
C GLY A 41 2.67 2.30 3.53
N GLY A 42 1.41 2.23 3.96
CA GLY A 42 1.02 1.72 5.28
C GLY A 42 0.75 2.80 6.31
N ASP A 43 0.31 2.37 7.50
CA ASP A 43 -0.13 3.22 8.61
C ASP A 43 -1.21 4.22 8.18
N LEU A 44 -2.29 3.66 7.64
CA LEU A 44 -3.45 4.42 7.22
C LEU A 44 -4.32 4.83 8.40
N ILE A 45 -4.32 4.04 9.47
CA ILE A 45 -5.10 4.27 10.70
C ILE A 45 -4.21 4.18 11.92
N GLU A 46 -4.60 4.87 13.00
CA GLU A 46 -3.86 4.84 14.27
C GLU A 46 -4.05 3.52 15.04
N GLN A 47 -5.24 2.97 15.00
CA GLN A 47 -5.56 1.69 15.62
C GLN A 47 -6.61 0.95 14.78
N PRO A 48 -6.50 -0.38 14.64
CA PRO A 48 -7.38 -1.17 13.77
C PRO A 48 -8.75 -1.41 14.40
N ASN A 49 -9.52 -0.36 14.61
CA ASN A 49 -10.90 -0.42 15.09
C ASN A 49 -11.86 0.28 14.12
N HIS A 50 -13.16 0.04 14.30
CA HIS A 50 -14.18 0.56 13.39
C HIS A 50 -14.20 2.09 13.29
N ALA A 51 -13.90 2.80 14.38
CA ALA A 51 -13.93 4.27 14.37
C ALA A 51 -12.85 4.84 13.48
N TYR A 52 -11.60 4.40 13.62
CA TYR A 52 -10.48 4.84 12.79
C TYR A 52 -10.64 4.42 11.31
N TRP A 53 -11.13 3.20 11.05
CA TRP A 53 -11.44 2.80 9.68
C TRP A 53 -12.51 3.67 9.03
N ASN A 54 -13.57 4.02 9.76
CA ASN A 54 -14.62 4.90 9.24
C ASN A 54 -14.06 6.32 8.97
N GLU A 55 -13.21 6.84 9.85
CA GLU A 55 -12.54 8.12 9.66
C GLU A 55 -11.66 8.10 8.40
N ALA A 56 -10.86 7.06 8.22
CA ALA A 56 -10.02 6.88 7.04
C ALA A 56 -10.85 6.88 5.75
N PHE A 57 -11.90 6.08 5.69
CA PHE A 57 -12.77 6.01 4.51
C PHE A 57 -13.49 7.33 4.23
N GLN A 58 -14.00 8.02 5.25
CA GLN A 58 -14.66 9.33 5.09
C GLN A 58 -13.67 10.40 4.62
N SER A 59 -12.44 10.36 5.14
CA SER A 59 -11.40 11.32 4.77
C SER A 59 -10.95 11.16 3.32
N MET A 60 -10.95 9.92 2.82
CA MET A 60 -10.56 9.59 1.45
C MET A 60 -11.74 9.46 0.48
N ASP A 61 -12.97 9.74 0.92
CA ASP A 61 -14.17 9.47 0.12
C ASP A 61 -14.15 10.17 -1.25
N SER A 62 -13.78 11.43 -1.28
CA SER A 62 -13.67 12.20 -2.52
C SER A 62 -12.55 11.69 -3.45
N ILE A 63 -11.53 11.03 -2.90
CA ILE A 63 -10.38 10.53 -3.65
C ILE A 63 -10.70 9.18 -4.26
N ARG A 64 -11.19 8.24 -3.45
CA ARG A 64 -11.50 6.87 -3.88
C ARG A 64 -12.59 6.78 -4.94
N GLN A 65 -13.39 7.84 -5.11
CA GLN A 65 -14.39 7.92 -6.18
C GLN A 65 -13.76 8.27 -7.55
N THR A 66 -12.57 8.86 -7.54
CA THR A 66 -11.92 9.38 -8.76
C THR A 66 -10.60 8.69 -9.06
N LEU A 67 -9.93 8.14 -8.03
CA LEU A 67 -8.58 7.61 -8.15
C LEU A 67 -8.47 6.24 -7.45
N PRO A 68 -7.99 5.20 -8.13
CA PRO A 68 -7.67 3.93 -7.48
C PRO A 68 -6.63 4.11 -6.37
N ILE A 69 -6.86 3.47 -5.22
CA ILE A 69 -5.94 3.50 -4.08
C ILE A 69 -5.40 2.09 -3.86
N LEU A 70 -4.07 1.97 -3.90
CA LEU A 70 -3.33 0.76 -3.53
C LEU A 70 -2.71 0.99 -2.16
N THR A 71 -2.79 0.02 -1.26
CA THR A 71 -2.17 0.13 0.05
C THR A 71 -1.40 -1.13 0.42
N VAL A 72 -0.27 -0.94 1.09
CA VAL A 72 0.39 -1.98 1.88
C VAL A 72 0.04 -1.78 3.35
N THR A 73 0.20 -2.81 4.15
CA THR A 73 -0.10 -2.76 5.58
C THR A 73 1.06 -2.17 6.37
N GLY A 74 0.77 -1.18 7.21
CA GLY A 74 1.65 -0.68 8.24
C GLY A 74 1.43 -1.38 9.59
N ASN A 75 2.25 -1.08 10.58
CA ASN A 75 2.14 -1.73 11.89
C ASN A 75 0.93 -1.25 12.71
N HIS A 76 0.46 -0.02 12.48
CA HIS A 76 -0.77 0.49 13.09
C HIS A 76 -2.03 -0.07 12.43
N ASP A 77 -1.99 -0.45 11.16
CA ASP A 77 -3.08 -1.12 10.47
C ASP A 77 -3.29 -2.57 10.98
N TYR A 78 -2.29 -3.10 11.70
CA TYR A 78 -2.15 -4.51 12.00
C TYR A 78 -2.32 -4.79 13.49
N LEU A 79 -3.48 -5.31 13.90
CA LEU A 79 -3.61 -5.89 15.25
C LEU A 79 -3.48 -7.41 15.16
N LYS A 80 -2.64 -7.98 16.02
CA LYS A 80 -2.49 -9.44 16.12
C LYS A 80 -3.87 -10.09 16.19
N GLY A 81 -4.24 -10.80 15.14
CA GLY A 81 -5.48 -11.58 15.08
C GLY A 81 -6.63 -11.00 14.25
N ILE A 82 -6.53 -9.79 13.66
CA ILE A 82 -7.63 -9.19 12.88
C ILE A 82 -7.27 -9.00 11.40
N ILE A 83 -6.53 -9.93 10.84
CA ILE A 83 -6.20 -9.94 9.39
C ILE A 83 -7.47 -9.97 8.55
N ALA A 84 -8.47 -10.75 8.96
CA ALA A 84 -9.73 -10.87 8.24
C ALA A 84 -10.50 -9.54 8.13
N GLU A 85 -10.41 -8.65 9.12
CA GLU A 85 -11.02 -7.32 9.05
C GLU A 85 -10.29 -6.41 8.10
N LEU A 86 -8.95 -6.45 8.10
CA LEU A 86 -8.12 -5.74 7.14
C LEU A 86 -8.44 -6.20 5.70
N GLU A 87 -8.48 -7.49 5.45
CA GLU A 87 -8.82 -8.09 4.16
C GLU A 87 -10.23 -7.70 3.70
N ARG A 88 -11.19 -7.70 4.60
CA ARG A 88 -12.57 -7.31 4.31
C ARG A 88 -12.68 -5.82 3.97
N ARG A 89 -11.91 -4.96 4.62
CA ARG A 89 -11.94 -3.50 4.43
C ARG A 89 -11.19 -3.07 3.18
N PHE A 90 -10.07 -3.66 2.92
CA PHE A 90 -9.34 -3.51 1.67
C PHE A 90 -9.67 -4.68 0.74
N SER A 91 -10.93 -4.85 0.40
CA SER A 91 -11.35 -5.84 -0.57
C SER A 91 -10.52 -5.69 -1.85
N LEU A 92 -9.34 -6.30 -1.86
CA LEU A 92 -8.46 -6.43 -3.02
C LEU A 92 -9.07 -7.33 -4.12
N THR A 93 -10.33 -7.66 -3.95
CA THR A 93 -11.10 -8.52 -4.84
C THR A 93 -11.42 -7.90 -6.20
N HIS A 94 -11.02 -6.66 -6.44
CA HIS A 94 -11.26 -5.98 -7.71
C HIS A 94 -10.07 -6.10 -8.65
N SER A 95 -9.62 -7.29 -8.83
CA SER A 95 -8.31 -7.59 -9.30
C SER A 95 -8.32 -8.29 -10.63
N TYR A 96 -8.60 -7.61 -11.65
CA TYR A 96 -8.34 -8.12 -13.00
C TYR A 96 -6.84 -8.34 -13.27
N TYR A 97 -5.95 -7.83 -12.39
CA TYR A 97 -4.50 -7.87 -12.59
C TYR A 97 -3.69 -8.08 -11.31
N LEU A 98 -4.33 -8.43 -10.18
CA LEU A 98 -3.65 -8.76 -8.94
C LEU A 98 -3.21 -10.22 -8.97
N ASP A 99 -1.92 -10.41 -8.85
CA ASP A 99 -1.30 -11.70 -8.63
C ASP A 99 -0.79 -11.72 -7.19
N SER A 100 -1.55 -12.34 -6.29
CA SER A 100 -1.22 -12.40 -4.87
C SER A 100 -0.40 -13.66 -4.54
N MET A 101 0.33 -13.58 -3.45
CA MET A 101 0.99 -14.75 -2.88
C MET A 101 -0.07 -15.67 -2.27
N GLU A 102 -0.01 -16.95 -2.58
CA GLU A 102 -0.95 -17.95 -2.07
C GLU A 102 -1.06 -17.91 -0.55
N GLY A 103 -2.30 -17.78 -0.04
CA GLY A 103 -2.59 -17.69 1.39
C GLY A 103 -2.23 -16.36 2.07
N VAL A 104 -1.77 -15.34 1.32
CA VAL A 104 -1.39 -14.04 1.88
C VAL A 104 -1.84 -12.91 0.96
N ASN A 105 -3.06 -12.45 1.13
CA ASN A 105 -3.68 -11.45 0.25
C ASN A 105 -3.03 -10.05 0.35
N GLN A 106 -2.26 -9.76 1.42
CA GLN A 106 -1.52 -8.50 1.60
C GLN A 106 -0.22 -8.45 0.78
N VAL A 107 0.20 -9.60 0.21
CA VAL A 107 1.40 -9.69 -0.64
C VAL A 107 0.94 -9.94 -2.06
N PHE A 108 1.14 -8.94 -2.91
CA PHE A 108 0.63 -8.98 -4.28
C PHE A 108 1.47 -8.16 -5.24
N THR A 109 1.27 -8.39 -6.53
CA THR A 109 1.82 -7.52 -7.58
C THR A 109 0.70 -7.03 -8.49
N ILE A 110 0.83 -5.81 -8.96
CA ILE A 110 -0.07 -5.19 -9.92
C ILE A 110 0.72 -4.53 -11.04
N ARG A 111 0.24 -4.66 -12.26
CA ARG A 111 0.85 -4.03 -13.43
C ARG A 111 0.00 -2.87 -13.92
N TYR A 112 0.68 -1.76 -14.19
CA TYR A 112 0.11 -0.59 -14.84
C TYR A 112 1.04 -0.14 -15.95
N THR A 113 0.59 -0.20 -17.18
CA THR A 113 1.40 0.06 -18.38
C THR A 113 2.73 -0.71 -18.38
N ASP A 114 3.86 -0.02 -18.37
CA ASP A 114 5.22 -0.58 -18.33
C ASP A 114 5.84 -0.63 -16.91
N MET A 115 5.04 -0.30 -15.87
CA MET A 115 5.41 -0.42 -14.47
C MET A 115 4.74 -1.63 -13.81
N GLN A 116 5.46 -2.28 -12.91
CA GLN A 116 4.94 -3.30 -12.01
C GLN A 116 5.30 -2.96 -10.58
N LEU A 117 4.27 -2.88 -9.72
CA LEU A 117 4.44 -2.74 -8.28
C LEU A 117 4.42 -4.13 -7.63
N PHE A 118 5.28 -4.31 -6.63
CA PHE A 118 5.37 -5.49 -5.79
C PHE A 118 5.13 -5.04 -4.36
N CYS A 119 3.93 -5.31 -3.84
CA CYS A 119 3.48 -4.90 -2.52
C CYS A 119 3.75 -6.02 -1.52
N LEU A 120 4.46 -5.70 -0.44
CA LEU A 120 4.89 -6.66 0.58
C LEU A 120 4.30 -6.30 1.94
N ASP A 121 4.12 -7.31 2.79
CA ASP A 121 3.73 -7.16 4.18
C ASP A 121 4.94 -7.33 5.10
N SER A 122 5.55 -6.21 5.48
CA SER A 122 6.73 -6.18 6.34
C SER A 122 6.44 -6.36 7.84
N ASN A 123 5.16 -6.59 8.23
CA ASN A 123 4.76 -6.83 9.63
C ASN A 123 4.86 -8.31 10.02
N ARG A 124 5.16 -9.19 9.09
CA ARG A 124 5.18 -10.63 9.31
C ARG A 124 6.43 -11.10 10.05
N GLU A 125 6.29 -12.25 10.71
CA GLU A 125 7.41 -12.95 11.35
C GLU A 125 8.42 -13.47 10.33
N PHE A 126 9.65 -13.76 10.79
CA PHE A 126 10.79 -14.14 9.96
C PHE A 126 10.50 -15.21 8.90
N PHE A 127 9.76 -16.27 9.25
CA PHE A 127 9.44 -17.33 8.29
C PHE A 127 8.59 -16.82 7.12
N HIS A 128 7.63 -15.95 7.40
CA HIS A 128 6.78 -15.36 6.37
C HIS A 128 7.56 -14.33 5.52
N LEU A 129 8.49 -13.59 6.11
CA LEU A 129 9.37 -12.69 5.36
C LEU A 129 10.27 -13.47 4.39
N TYR A 130 10.80 -14.62 4.82
CA TYR A 130 11.57 -15.50 3.94
C TYR A 130 10.74 -16.03 2.77
N THR A 131 9.50 -16.41 3.02
CA THR A 131 8.57 -16.87 1.97
C THR A 131 8.23 -15.73 0.99
N GLN A 132 8.00 -14.51 1.50
CA GLN A 132 7.78 -13.32 0.67
C GLN A 132 9.02 -13.00 -0.19
N ARG A 133 10.22 -13.09 0.37
CA ARG A 133 11.46 -12.91 -0.37
C ARG A 133 11.53 -13.84 -1.58
N ASN A 134 11.31 -15.14 -1.38
CA ASN A 134 11.35 -16.11 -2.45
C ASN A 134 10.26 -15.87 -3.50
N TRP A 135 9.08 -15.44 -3.07
CA TRP A 135 8.00 -15.04 -3.97
C TRP A 135 8.40 -13.81 -4.79
N LEU A 136 8.92 -12.77 -4.13
CA LEU A 136 9.36 -11.53 -4.77
C LEU A 136 10.45 -11.80 -5.82
N GLU A 137 11.46 -12.59 -5.48
CA GLU A 137 12.55 -12.95 -6.38
C GLU A 137 12.02 -13.56 -7.68
N ARG A 138 11.17 -14.59 -7.57
CA ARG A 138 10.54 -15.22 -8.74
C ARG A 138 9.70 -14.23 -9.57
N LYS A 139 8.96 -13.35 -8.91
CA LYS A 139 8.12 -12.36 -9.59
C LYS A 139 8.94 -11.26 -10.29
N LEU A 140 10.04 -10.84 -9.69
CA LEU A 140 10.96 -9.88 -10.28
C LEU A 140 11.66 -10.46 -11.52
N GLU A 141 12.09 -11.72 -11.46
CA GLU A 141 12.70 -12.43 -12.59
C GLU A 141 11.72 -12.62 -13.75
N ALA A 142 10.49 -13.01 -13.46
CA ALA A 142 9.45 -13.20 -14.47
C ALA A 142 8.95 -11.89 -15.10
N SER A 143 9.13 -10.75 -14.41
CA SER A 143 8.62 -9.46 -14.83
C SER A 143 9.33 -8.93 -16.08
N LYS A 144 8.55 -8.51 -17.08
CA LYS A 144 8.99 -7.79 -18.28
C LYS A 144 8.74 -6.28 -18.18
N ALA A 145 8.28 -5.79 -17.03
CA ALA A 145 8.05 -4.37 -16.83
C ALA A 145 9.36 -3.58 -16.87
N LYS A 146 9.32 -2.41 -17.48
CA LYS A 146 10.46 -1.46 -17.54
C LYS A 146 10.78 -0.92 -16.14
N TRP A 147 9.73 -0.58 -15.39
CA TRP A 147 9.82 -0.10 -14.03
C TRP A 147 9.33 -1.16 -13.06
N LYS A 148 10.18 -1.54 -12.10
CA LYS A 148 9.87 -2.50 -11.04
C LYS A 148 9.98 -1.76 -9.71
N VAL A 149 8.85 -1.55 -9.04
CA VAL A 149 8.76 -0.78 -7.79
C VAL A 149 8.32 -1.71 -6.68
N VAL A 150 9.13 -1.84 -5.64
CA VAL A 150 8.79 -2.59 -4.42
C VAL A 150 8.24 -1.62 -3.39
N VAL A 151 7.08 -1.94 -2.82
CA VAL A 151 6.39 -1.14 -1.81
C VAL A 151 6.26 -1.97 -0.53
N LEU A 152 6.77 -1.44 0.57
CA LEU A 152 6.65 -2.02 1.92
C LEU A 152 6.66 -0.89 2.94
N HIS A 153 6.10 -1.15 4.13
CA HIS A 153 5.96 -0.12 5.16
C HIS A 153 7.28 0.15 5.90
N HIS A 154 7.89 -0.88 6.50
CA HIS A 154 9.11 -0.66 7.29
C HIS A 154 10.30 -0.33 6.41
N PRO A 155 11.09 0.71 6.74
CA PRO A 155 12.29 1.04 6.00
C PRO A 155 13.34 -0.08 6.16
N LEU A 156 14.06 -0.37 5.09
CA LEU A 156 15.19 -1.31 5.14
C LEU A 156 16.34 -0.75 5.97
N TYR A 157 16.54 0.56 5.89
CA TYR A 157 17.57 1.28 6.64
C TYR A 157 16.96 2.48 7.35
N SER A 158 17.36 2.73 8.59
CA SER A 158 16.91 3.89 9.37
C SER A 158 18.09 4.55 10.06
N ILE A 159 18.20 5.88 9.93
CA ILE A 159 19.19 6.70 10.63
C ILE A 159 18.76 7.07 12.07
N ARG A 160 17.52 6.82 12.46
CA ARG A 160 16.96 7.17 13.78
C ARG A 160 17.02 6.05 14.82
N GLY A 161 17.90 5.06 14.68
CA GLY A 161 18.17 4.04 15.69
C GLY A 161 17.04 3.01 15.94
N LYS A 162 15.94 3.06 15.21
CA LYS A 162 14.91 2.01 15.22
C LYS A 162 15.24 0.88 14.24
N GLY A 163 16.47 0.38 14.36
CA GLY A 163 16.90 -0.83 13.70
C GLY A 163 17.06 -0.75 12.18
N ASN A 164 18.15 -1.30 11.69
CA ASN A 164 18.21 -1.79 10.33
C ASN A 164 17.43 -3.10 10.30
N ASN A 165 16.39 -3.20 9.52
CA ASN A 165 15.54 -4.38 9.38
C ASN A 165 16.14 -5.37 8.34
N LEU A 166 17.46 -5.58 8.42
CA LEU A 166 18.20 -6.55 7.61
C LEU A 166 18.39 -7.85 8.36
#